data_7d92a54b2c87de5bbcbc9613654c9223
#
_entry.id   7d92a54b2c87de5bbcbc9613654c9223
#
_cell.length_a   1.000
_cell.length_b   1.000
_cell.length_c   1.000
_cell.angle_alpha   90.00
_cell.angle_beta   90.00
_cell.angle_gamma   90.00
#
_symmetry.space_group_name_H-M   'P 1'
#
loop_
_entity.id
_entity.type
_entity.pdbx_description
1 polymer ?
#
loop_
_entity_poly.entity_id
_entity_poly.type
_entity_poly.pdbx_seq_one_letter_code
_entity_poly.pdbx_strand_id
1 'polypeptide(L)'
;MGRRKRRKFTPEYKAEVVKLVRTSGKGIGQVSSELELTETAVREWVKRADIDEKKDPNGPLTSEERAEVVRLRRELRTMTMERDFLRKAAAFFARSGK
;
A
#
# COMPACT_ATOMS: atom_id res chain seq x y z
N MET A 1 -9.66 -26.10 16.25
CA MET A 1 -8.47 -25.69 15.61
C MET A 1 -8.50 -24.22 15.23
N GLY A 2 -7.71 -23.42 15.86
CA GLY A 2 -7.72 -21.99 15.63
C GLY A 2 -7.03 -21.64 14.32
N ARG A 3 -7.55 -20.63 13.64
CA ARG A 3 -6.83 -20.04 12.52
C ARG A 3 -5.61 -19.33 13.06
N ARG A 4 -4.49 -19.44 12.35
CA ARG A 4 -3.34 -18.62 12.70
C ARG A 4 -3.72 -17.17 12.50
N LYS A 5 -3.46 -16.35 13.50
CA LYS A 5 -3.62 -14.93 13.35
C LYS A 5 -2.61 -14.43 12.34
N ARG A 6 -3.05 -13.57 11.42
CA ARG A 6 -2.11 -12.97 10.49
C ARG A 6 -1.15 -12.09 11.29
N ARG A 7 0.12 -12.32 11.11
CA ARG A 7 1.14 -11.49 11.71
C ARG A 7 1.20 -10.18 10.97
N LYS A 8 1.22 -9.11 11.71
CA LYS A 8 1.40 -7.78 11.13
C LYS A 8 2.82 -7.34 11.40
N PHE A 9 3.45 -6.82 10.37
CA PHE A 9 4.83 -6.38 10.47
C PHE A 9 4.92 -4.89 10.21
N THR A 10 5.72 -4.21 11.02
CA THR A 10 5.93 -2.77 10.85
C THR A 10 6.83 -2.52 9.64
N PRO A 11 6.76 -1.32 9.04
CA PRO A 11 7.68 -0.97 7.96
C PRO A 11 9.14 -1.08 8.39
N GLU A 12 9.44 -0.75 9.64
CA GLU A 12 10.80 -0.82 10.18
C GLU A 12 11.30 -2.27 10.23
N TYR A 13 10.45 -3.19 10.64
CA TYR A 13 10.79 -4.60 10.69
C TYR A 13 11.07 -5.13 9.28
N LYS A 14 10.20 -4.79 8.32
CA LYS A 14 10.38 -5.21 6.93
C LYS A 14 11.70 -4.69 6.37
N ALA A 15 12.04 -3.45 6.67
CA ALA A 15 13.29 -2.84 6.23
C ALA A 15 14.50 -3.57 6.81
N GLU A 16 14.41 -3.98 8.06
CA GLU A 16 15.49 -4.74 8.69
C GLU A 16 15.65 -6.12 8.05
N VAL A 17 14.55 -6.78 7.72
CA VAL A 17 14.59 -8.08 7.06
C VAL A 17 15.22 -7.95 5.67
N VAL A 18 14.85 -6.93 4.91
CA VAL A 18 15.42 -6.67 3.59
C VAL A 18 16.93 -6.41 3.72
N LYS A 19 17.33 -5.61 4.69
CA LYS A 19 18.73 -5.33 4.95
C LYS A 19 19.49 -6.62 5.25
N LEU A 20 18.91 -7.49 6.07
CA LEU A 20 19.52 -8.77 6.42
C LEU A 20 19.71 -9.64 5.18
N VAL A 21 18.72 -9.72 4.31
CA VAL A 21 18.82 -10.47 3.07
C VAL A 21 19.97 -9.94 2.21
N ARG A 22 20.11 -8.62 2.13
CA ARG A 22 21.13 -8.00 1.29
C ARG A 22 22.53 -8.09 1.84
N THR A 23 22.69 -8.12 3.16
CA THR A 23 24.01 -8.02 3.79
C THR A 23 24.55 -9.30 4.38
N SER A 24 23.69 -10.27 4.67
CA SER A 24 24.12 -11.49 5.37
C SER A 24 24.75 -12.53 4.46
N GLY A 25 24.58 -12.40 3.16
CA GLY A 25 25.02 -13.43 2.21
C GLY A 25 24.11 -14.65 2.19
N LYS A 26 23.07 -14.68 3.01
CA LYS A 26 22.10 -15.78 3.03
C LYS A 26 21.02 -15.55 2.01
N GLY A 27 20.47 -16.63 1.48
CA GLY A 27 19.34 -16.54 0.54
C GLY A 27 18.04 -16.18 1.25
N ILE A 28 17.06 -15.78 0.44
CA ILE A 28 15.73 -15.43 0.95
C ILE A 28 15.13 -16.61 1.75
N GLY A 29 15.29 -17.84 1.21
CA GLY A 29 14.75 -19.02 1.88
C GLY A 29 15.32 -19.22 3.27
N GLN A 30 16.65 -19.03 3.43
CA GLN A 30 17.29 -19.20 4.71
C GLN A 30 16.87 -18.13 5.71
N VAL A 31 16.85 -16.86 5.28
CA VAL A 31 16.41 -15.76 6.15
C VAL A 31 14.96 -15.97 6.57
N SER A 32 14.10 -16.36 5.64
CA SER A 32 12.70 -16.62 5.94
C SER A 32 12.55 -17.71 7.00
N SER A 33 13.29 -18.81 6.82
CA SER A 33 13.25 -19.93 7.75
C SER A 33 13.70 -19.52 9.15
N GLU A 34 14.81 -18.79 9.24
CA GLU A 34 15.38 -18.37 10.53
C GLU A 34 14.46 -17.42 11.28
N LEU A 35 13.72 -16.59 10.56
CA LEU A 35 12.80 -15.61 11.15
C LEU A 35 11.36 -16.10 11.22
N GLU A 36 11.13 -17.36 10.85
CA GLU A 36 9.80 -17.95 10.82
C GLU A 36 8.82 -17.14 9.93
N LEU A 37 9.34 -16.69 8.79
CA LEU A 37 8.56 -15.96 7.80
C LEU A 37 8.36 -16.81 6.55
N THR A 38 7.38 -16.48 5.75
CA THR A 38 7.22 -17.15 4.46
C THR A 38 8.19 -16.55 3.45
N GLU A 39 8.68 -17.36 2.52
CA GLU A 39 9.53 -16.85 1.45
C GLU A 39 8.79 -15.83 0.60
N THR A 40 7.50 -16.08 0.37
CA THR A 40 6.67 -15.17 -0.42
C THR A 40 6.67 -13.77 0.17
N ALA A 41 6.50 -13.67 1.50
CA ALA A 41 6.50 -12.38 2.17
C ALA A 41 7.85 -11.67 2.04
N VAL A 42 8.93 -12.39 2.32
CA VAL A 42 10.28 -11.79 2.25
C VAL A 42 10.63 -11.37 0.84
N ARG A 43 10.29 -12.21 -0.14
CA ARG A 43 10.53 -11.90 -1.55
C ARG A 43 9.78 -10.65 -1.97
N GLU A 44 8.54 -10.51 -1.52
CA GLU A 44 7.72 -9.34 -1.80
C GLU A 44 8.32 -8.08 -1.19
N TRP A 45 8.81 -8.17 0.05
CA TRP A 45 9.43 -7.03 0.72
C TRP A 45 10.71 -6.57 0.02
N VAL A 46 11.54 -7.53 -0.43
CA VAL A 46 12.76 -7.22 -1.16
C VAL A 46 12.41 -6.55 -2.50
N LYS A 47 11.44 -7.12 -3.21
CA LYS A 47 10.99 -6.56 -4.49
C LYS A 47 10.48 -5.13 -4.31
N ARG A 48 9.67 -4.91 -3.29
CA ARG A 48 9.11 -3.58 -3.00
C ARG A 48 10.21 -2.58 -2.66
N ALA A 49 11.19 -3.00 -1.87
CA ALA A 49 12.32 -2.16 -1.53
C ALA A 49 13.13 -1.77 -2.77
N ASP A 50 13.33 -2.73 -3.68
CA ASP A 50 14.05 -2.47 -4.93
C ASP A 50 13.31 -1.44 -5.79
N ILE A 51 12.00 -1.59 -5.90
CA ILE A 51 11.18 -0.64 -6.66
C ILE A 51 11.27 0.76 -6.06
N ASP A 52 11.14 0.84 -4.74
CA ASP A 52 11.17 2.13 -4.03
C ASP A 52 12.52 2.83 -4.18
N GLU A 53 13.60 2.07 -4.22
CA GLU A 53 14.94 2.65 -4.39
C GLU A 53 15.21 3.13 -5.80
N LYS A 54 14.75 2.38 -6.80
CA LYS A 54 14.99 2.73 -8.20
C LYS A 54 14.21 3.94 -8.66
N LYS A 55 12.98 4.09 -8.17
CA LYS A 55 12.10 5.20 -8.55
C LYS A 55 12.04 5.45 -10.05
N ASP A 56 11.97 4.38 -10.81
CA ASP A 56 11.93 4.44 -12.26
C ASP A 56 10.57 4.99 -12.72
N PRO A 57 10.53 6.13 -13.43
CA PRO A 57 9.26 6.71 -13.86
C PRO A 57 8.48 5.83 -14.84
N ASN A 58 9.17 4.90 -15.50
CA ASN A 58 8.52 3.97 -16.43
C ASN A 58 8.31 2.58 -15.83
N GLY A 59 8.70 2.40 -14.56
CA GLY A 59 8.56 1.13 -13.86
C GLY A 59 7.33 1.07 -12.98
N PRO A 60 7.26 0.05 -12.12
CA PRO A 60 6.15 -0.07 -11.17
C PRO A 60 6.11 1.12 -10.21
N LEU A 61 4.91 1.40 -9.70
CA LEU A 61 4.74 2.48 -8.74
C LEU A 61 5.49 2.17 -7.45
N THR A 62 6.14 3.21 -6.90
CA THR A 62 6.75 3.11 -5.58
C THR A 62 5.65 3.04 -4.51
N SER A 63 6.03 2.71 -3.29
CA SER A 63 5.08 2.67 -2.18
C SER A 63 4.47 4.04 -1.93
N GLU A 64 5.26 5.11 -2.03
CA GLU A 64 4.76 6.47 -1.89
C GLU A 64 3.75 6.81 -2.98
N GLU A 65 4.06 6.46 -4.22
CA GLU A 65 3.15 6.71 -5.34
C GLU A 65 1.85 5.94 -5.19
N ARG A 66 1.92 4.70 -4.70
CA ARG A 66 0.73 3.91 -4.44
C ARG A 66 -0.16 4.56 -3.38
N ALA A 67 0.45 5.03 -2.30
CA ALA A 67 -0.27 5.72 -1.23
C ALA A 67 -0.93 6.99 -1.77
N GLU A 68 -0.21 7.73 -2.63
CA GLU A 68 -0.73 8.92 -3.26
C GLU A 68 -1.94 8.62 -4.13
N VAL A 69 -1.88 7.55 -4.91
CA VAL A 69 -3.02 7.14 -5.76
C VAL A 69 -4.23 6.81 -4.88
N VAL A 70 -4.04 6.08 -3.80
CA VAL A 70 -5.13 5.74 -2.88
C VAL A 70 -5.75 7.01 -2.29
N ARG A 71 -4.91 7.94 -1.85
CA ARG A 71 -5.36 9.21 -1.29
C ARG A 71 -6.16 10.02 -2.30
N LEU A 72 -5.63 10.15 -3.51
CA LEU A 72 -6.30 10.92 -4.56
C LEU A 72 -7.63 10.30 -4.99
N ARG A 73 -7.69 8.98 -5.05
CA ARG A 73 -8.94 8.29 -5.36
C ARG A 73 -10.00 8.54 -4.29
N ARG A 74 -9.58 8.57 -3.04
CA ARG A 74 -10.49 8.85 -1.92
C ARG A 74 -11.00 10.29 -1.98
N GLU A 75 -10.11 11.23 -2.24
CA GLU A 75 -10.47 12.64 -2.39
C GLU A 75 -11.44 12.84 -3.56
N LEU A 76 -11.14 12.21 -4.69
CA LEU A 76 -11.99 12.30 -5.86
C LEU A 76 -13.40 11.77 -5.55
N ARG A 77 -13.48 10.65 -4.84
CA ARG A 77 -14.77 10.07 -4.46
C ARG A 77 -15.56 11.03 -3.57
N THR A 78 -14.89 11.63 -2.58
CA THR A 78 -15.53 12.60 -1.69
C THR A 78 -16.02 13.82 -2.46
N MET A 79 -15.18 14.37 -3.32
CA MET A 79 -15.55 15.54 -4.12
C MET A 79 -16.70 15.25 -5.08
N THR A 80 -16.70 14.05 -5.66
CA THR A 80 -17.78 13.62 -6.55
C THR A 80 -19.10 13.54 -5.79
N MET A 81 -19.06 12.97 -4.59
CA MET A 81 -20.25 12.86 -3.74
C MET A 81 -20.77 14.24 -3.34
N GLU A 82 -19.86 15.15 -2.98
CA GLU A 82 -20.24 16.52 -2.64
C GLU A 82 -20.86 17.23 -3.82
N ARG A 83 -20.27 17.09 -5.01
CA ARG A 83 -20.82 17.68 -6.22
C ARG A 83 -22.22 17.16 -6.50
N ASP A 84 -22.41 15.85 -6.39
CA ASP A 84 -23.71 15.25 -6.67
C ASP A 84 -24.75 15.70 -5.65
N PHE A 85 -24.35 15.79 -4.38
CA PHE A 85 -25.23 16.31 -3.34
C PHE A 85 -25.65 17.76 -3.64
N LEU A 86 -24.69 18.62 -3.99
CA LEU A 86 -24.96 20.01 -4.27
C LEU A 86 -25.87 20.17 -5.49
N ARG A 87 -25.69 19.34 -6.51
CA ARG A 87 -26.56 19.35 -7.68
C ARG A 87 -27.99 18.99 -7.31
N LYS A 88 -28.15 17.96 -6.47
CA LYS A 88 -29.48 17.55 -6.00
C LYS A 88 -30.12 18.62 -5.14
N ALA A 89 -29.33 19.23 -4.26
CA ALA A 89 -29.83 20.30 -3.42
C ALA A 89 -30.25 21.50 -4.25
N ALA A 90 -29.46 21.89 -5.23
CA ALA A 90 -29.80 23.00 -6.11
C ALA A 90 -31.08 22.72 -6.91
N ALA A 91 -31.23 21.51 -7.41
CA ALA A 91 -32.43 21.11 -8.12
C ALA A 91 -33.66 21.14 -7.21
N PHE A 92 -33.50 20.68 -5.98
CA PHE A 92 -34.56 20.71 -5.00
C PHE A 92 -34.98 22.13 -4.67
N PHE A 93 -34.05 23.03 -4.43
CA PHE A 93 -34.36 24.42 -4.12
C PHE A 93 -34.95 25.15 -5.33
N ALA A 94 -34.48 24.86 -6.53
CA ALA A 94 -35.06 25.45 -7.75
C ALA A 94 -36.51 25.02 -7.94
N ARG A 95 -36.82 23.78 -7.54
CA ARG A 95 -38.16 23.23 -7.67
C ARG A 95 -39.13 23.77 -6.64
N SER A 96 -38.65 23.90 -5.38
CA SER A 96 -39.50 24.36 -4.27
C SER A 96 -39.44 25.87 -4.05
N GLY A 97 -38.40 26.52 -4.58
CA GLY A 97 -38.29 27.98 -4.49
C GLY A 97 -39.22 28.65 -5.45
N LYS A 98 -39.72 29.78 -5.04
CA LYS A 98 -40.63 30.57 -5.89
C LYS A 98 -40.06 31.93 -6.17
#